data_938a5e3be081c4b076e372bee4ab1ce8
#
_entry.id   938a5e3be081c4b076e372bee4ab1ce8
#
_cell.length_a   1.000
_cell.length_b   1.000
_cell.length_c   1.000
_cell.angle_alpha   90.00
_cell.angle_beta   90.00
_cell.angle_gamma   90.00
#
_symmetry.space_group_name_H-M   'P 1'
#
loop_
_entity.id
_entity.type
_entity.pdbx_description
1 polymer ?
#
loop_
_entity_poly.entity_id
_entity_poly.type
_entity_poly.pdbx_seq_one_letter_code
_entity_poly.pdbx_strand_id
1 'polypeptide(L)'
;MKDELIVVAGGGGFIGGHLVGSLLQRGFTRVRSVDIKPFDQWYQTFDQADNRLLDLRQKDACEAACKDAYEVYNLAADMGGMGFIENNKALCMLSVLINTHMLQAAKQAKGERFFYASSACVYNADKQISEDVVALKEEDAYPG
;
A
#
# COMPACT_ATOMS: atom_id res chain seq x y z
N MET A 1 -7.71 0.78 21.30
CA MET A 1 -6.60 1.03 20.37
C MET A 1 -6.10 -0.22 19.65
N LYS A 2 -5.98 -1.41 20.28
CA LYS A 2 -5.79 -2.66 19.50
C LYS A 2 -7.08 -3.20 18.87
N ASP A 3 -8.20 -2.64 19.24
CA ASP A 3 -9.55 -2.96 18.71
C ASP A 3 -9.98 -2.03 17.56
N GLU A 4 -9.11 -1.08 17.18
CA GLU A 4 -9.33 -0.23 16.02
C GLU A 4 -9.09 -1.02 14.73
N LEU A 5 -9.88 -0.74 13.71
CA LEU A 5 -9.73 -1.42 12.42
C LEU A 5 -8.53 -0.89 11.64
N ILE A 6 -7.60 -1.78 11.34
CA ILE A 6 -6.46 -1.50 10.47
C ILE A 6 -6.69 -2.16 9.12
N VAL A 7 -6.58 -1.37 8.06
CA VAL A 7 -6.73 -1.84 6.67
C VAL A 7 -5.36 -1.93 6.01
N VAL A 8 -5.05 -3.07 5.42
CA VAL A 8 -3.85 -3.30 4.61
C VAL A 8 -4.28 -3.55 3.17
N ALA A 9 -4.19 -2.54 2.32
CA ALA A 9 -4.39 -2.65 0.88
C ALA A 9 -3.13 -3.21 0.23
N GLY A 10 -3.26 -4.21 -0.65
CA GLY A 10 -2.15 -5.00 -1.15
C GLY A 10 -1.74 -6.12 -0.18
N GLY A 11 -2.67 -6.55 0.68
CA GLY A 11 -2.42 -7.54 1.73
C GLY A 11 -2.09 -8.94 1.21
N GLY A 12 -2.48 -9.28 -0.02
CA GLY A 12 -2.09 -10.52 -0.70
C GLY A 12 -0.67 -10.53 -1.26
N GLY A 13 0.03 -9.37 -1.23
CA GLY A 13 1.43 -9.25 -1.65
C GLY A 13 2.42 -9.69 -0.55
N PHE A 14 3.71 -9.70 -0.91
CA PHE A 14 4.78 -10.08 0.02
C PHE A 14 4.84 -9.16 1.25
N ILE A 15 4.98 -7.86 1.03
CA ILE A 15 5.08 -6.88 2.14
C ILE A 15 3.75 -6.82 2.90
N GLY A 16 2.62 -6.75 2.20
CA GLY A 16 1.30 -6.68 2.81
C GLY A 16 0.98 -7.89 3.68
N GLY A 17 1.27 -9.10 3.20
CA GLY A 17 1.06 -10.32 3.96
C GLY A 17 1.90 -10.36 5.25
N HIS A 18 3.18 -9.97 5.18
CA HIS A 18 4.02 -9.85 6.37
C HIS A 18 3.53 -8.80 7.37
N LEU A 19 3.03 -7.66 6.86
CA LEU A 19 2.45 -6.62 7.71
C LEU A 19 1.21 -7.12 8.43
N VAL A 20 0.28 -7.79 7.73
CA VAL A 20 -0.91 -8.41 8.33
C VAL A 20 -0.51 -9.38 9.44
N GLY A 21 0.41 -10.29 9.17
CA GLY A 21 0.91 -11.24 10.17
C GLY A 21 1.53 -10.55 11.40
N SER A 22 2.34 -9.52 11.19
CA SER A 22 2.95 -8.73 12.26
C SER A 22 1.89 -8.01 13.12
N LEU A 23 0.87 -7.43 12.51
CA LEU A 23 -0.22 -6.75 13.23
C LEU A 23 -0.97 -7.73 14.13
N LEU A 24 -1.34 -8.91 13.59
CA LEU A 24 -2.02 -9.96 14.36
C LEU A 24 -1.14 -10.47 15.52
N GLN A 25 0.14 -10.73 15.30
CA GLN A 25 1.08 -11.15 16.35
C GLN A 25 1.24 -10.09 17.46
N ARG A 26 1.14 -8.81 17.12
CA ARG A 26 1.17 -7.69 18.07
C ARG A 26 -0.16 -7.51 18.82
N GLY A 27 -1.16 -8.35 18.53
CA GLY A 27 -2.44 -8.41 19.22
C GLY A 27 -3.47 -7.40 18.74
N PHE A 28 -3.35 -6.90 17.50
CA PHE A 28 -4.44 -6.19 16.85
C PHE A 28 -5.54 -7.19 16.46
N THR A 29 -6.75 -6.93 16.90
CA THR A 29 -7.88 -7.88 16.76
C THR A 29 -8.71 -7.63 15.52
N ARG A 30 -8.60 -6.44 14.91
CA ARG A 30 -9.37 -6.04 13.74
C ARG A 30 -8.42 -5.61 12.62
N VAL A 31 -7.99 -6.58 11.83
CA VAL A 31 -7.14 -6.36 10.65
C VAL A 31 -7.91 -6.78 9.41
N ARG A 32 -8.07 -5.85 8.46
CA ARG A 32 -8.64 -6.12 7.13
C ARG A 32 -7.53 -6.15 6.11
N SER A 33 -7.43 -7.26 5.39
CA SER A 33 -6.48 -7.50 4.31
C SER A 33 -7.20 -7.48 2.98
N VAL A 34 -6.77 -6.62 2.06
CA VAL A 34 -7.45 -6.40 0.77
C VAL A 34 -6.48 -6.56 -0.38
N ASP A 35 -6.84 -7.35 -1.38
CA ASP A 35 -6.07 -7.46 -2.64
C ASP A 35 -7.02 -7.78 -3.80
N ILE A 36 -6.55 -7.55 -5.03
CA ILE A 36 -7.25 -7.91 -6.26
C ILE A 36 -6.99 -9.36 -6.67
N LYS A 37 -5.87 -9.93 -6.23
CA LYS A 37 -5.48 -11.30 -6.57
C LYS A 37 -6.42 -12.32 -5.96
N PRO A 38 -6.76 -13.42 -6.66
CA PRO A 38 -7.41 -14.57 -6.05
C PRO A 38 -6.66 -15.07 -4.81
N PHE A 39 -7.38 -15.59 -3.81
CA PHE A 39 -6.78 -15.98 -2.52
C PHE A 39 -5.68 -17.07 -2.65
N ASP A 40 -5.75 -17.92 -3.64
CA ASP A 40 -4.75 -18.95 -3.95
C ASP A 40 -3.42 -18.37 -4.46
N GLN A 41 -3.41 -17.09 -4.84
CA GLN A 41 -2.23 -16.35 -5.29
C GLN A 41 -1.69 -15.38 -4.22
N TRP A 42 -2.32 -15.33 -3.06
CA TRP A 42 -1.80 -14.52 -1.97
C TRP A 42 -0.55 -15.15 -1.37
N TYR A 43 0.44 -14.30 -1.07
CA TYR A 43 1.69 -14.75 -0.46
C TYR A 43 1.44 -15.47 0.88
N GLN A 44 0.54 -14.95 1.68
CA GLN A 44 0.00 -15.60 2.88
C GLN A 44 -1.38 -15.05 3.22
N THR A 45 -2.19 -15.89 3.85
CA THR A 45 -3.53 -15.57 4.35
C THR A 45 -3.61 -15.91 5.84
N PHE A 46 -4.45 -15.20 6.56
CA PHE A 46 -4.65 -15.40 8.00
C PHE A 46 -6.15 -15.47 8.29
N ASP A 47 -6.61 -16.54 8.90
CA ASP A 47 -8.03 -16.73 9.22
C ASP A 47 -8.57 -15.70 10.23
N GLN A 48 -7.65 -15.10 11.02
CA GLN A 48 -7.99 -14.04 11.98
C GLN A 48 -8.20 -12.67 11.32
N ALA A 49 -7.80 -12.50 10.06
CA ALA A 49 -7.98 -11.26 9.32
C ALA A 49 -9.29 -11.28 8.51
N ASP A 50 -9.90 -10.10 8.33
CA ASP A 50 -11.00 -9.87 7.38
C ASP A 50 -10.40 -9.79 5.97
N ASN A 51 -10.22 -10.94 5.32
CA ASN A 51 -9.62 -11.04 3.99
C ASN A 51 -10.67 -10.73 2.91
N ARG A 52 -10.39 -9.75 2.05
CA ARG A 52 -11.32 -9.30 1.01
C ARG A 52 -10.67 -9.25 -0.36
N LEU A 53 -11.40 -9.75 -1.35
CA LEU A 53 -11.05 -9.65 -2.76
C LEU A 53 -11.73 -8.41 -3.35
N LEU A 54 -10.98 -7.32 -3.54
CA LEU A 54 -11.50 -6.05 -4.03
C LEU A 54 -10.55 -5.41 -5.05
N ASP A 55 -11.12 -4.87 -6.13
CA ASP A 55 -10.39 -4.08 -7.12
C ASP A 55 -10.38 -2.60 -6.71
N LEU A 56 -9.28 -2.15 -6.10
CA LEU A 56 -9.13 -0.79 -5.59
C LEU A 56 -8.98 0.29 -6.69
N ARG A 57 -9.02 -0.08 -7.95
CA ARG A 57 -9.21 0.88 -9.05
C ARG A 57 -10.64 1.44 -9.06
N GLN A 58 -11.58 0.73 -8.43
CA GLN A 58 -12.97 1.12 -8.30
C GLN A 58 -13.18 1.90 -7.00
N LYS A 59 -13.88 3.02 -7.10
CA LYS A 59 -14.11 3.92 -5.96
C LYS A 59 -14.94 3.26 -4.86
N ASP A 60 -16.00 2.55 -5.22
CA ASP A 60 -16.88 1.83 -4.31
C ASP A 60 -16.16 0.71 -3.56
N ALA A 61 -15.22 0.02 -4.23
CA ALA A 61 -14.36 -0.97 -3.59
C ALA A 61 -13.43 -0.34 -2.54
N CYS A 62 -12.89 0.85 -2.81
CA CYS A 62 -12.11 1.60 -1.83
C CYS A 62 -12.95 2.05 -0.63
N GLU A 63 -14.18 2.51 -0.87
CA GLU A 63 -15.13 2.88 0.19
C GLU A 63 -15.47 1.65 1.06
N ALA A 64 -15.72 0.49 0.44
CA ALA A 64 -15.96 -0.77 1.16
C ALA A 64 -14.72 -1.25 1.94
N ALA A 65 -13.52 -1.08 1.37
CA ALA A 65 -12.26 -1.41 2.03
C ALA A 65 -12.02 -0.55 3.27
N CYS A 66 -12.26 0.76 3.18
CA CYS A 66 -11.98 1.74 4.24
C CYS A 66 -13.13 1.92 5.24
N LYS A 67 -14.27 1.28 5.04
CA LYS A 67 -15.41 1.42 5.97
C LYS A 67 -14.98 1.09 7.41
N ASP A 68 -15.20 2.03 8.32
CA ASP A 68 -14.84 1.97 9.75
C ASP A 68 -13.31 1.88 10.01
N ALA A 69 -12.48 2.18 9.03
CA ALA A 69 -11.04 2.14 9.18
C ALA A 69 -10.53 3.25 10.09
N TYR A 70 -9.70 2.89 11.07
CA TYR A 70 -8.93 3.81 11.89
C TYR A 70 -7.58 4.14 11.25
N GLU A 71 -6.91 3.13 10.71
CA GLU A 71 -5.60 3.26 10.07
C GLU A 71 -5.57 2.48 8.76
N VAL A 72 -4.98 3.07 7.73
CA VAL A 72 -4.88 2.48 6.39
C VAL A 72 -3.42 2.44 5.94
N TYR A 73 -2.93 1.25 5.63
CA TYR A 73 -1.66 1.02 4.94
C TYR A 73 -1.95 0.75 3.46
N ASN A 74 -1.68 1.73 2.60
CA ASN A 74 -1.84 1.54 1.17
C ASN A 74 -0.55 1.07 0.52
N LEU A 75 -0.46 -0.25 0.31
CA LEU A 75 0.62 -0.95 -0.39
C LEU A 75 0.16 -1.47 -1.75
N ALA A 76 -1.12 -1.24 -2.09
CA ALA A 76 -1.67 -1.67 -3.37
C ALA A 76 -1.12 -0.78 -4.49
N ALA A 77 -0.40 -1.38 -5.41
CA ALA A 77 0.14 -0.74 -6.59
C ALA A 77 0.32 -1.76 -7.71
N ASP A 78 0.16 -1.30 -8.93
CA ASP A 78 0.55 -2.07 -10.12
C ASP A 78 1.99 -1.64 -10.46
N MET A 79 2.96 -2.32 -9.86
CA MET A 79 4.36 -1.95 -9.89
C MET A 79 5.25 -3.10 -10.35
N GLY A 80 6.27 -2.75 -11.12
CA GLY A 80 7.36 -3.62 -11.53
C GLY A 80 8.70 -2.91 -11.40
N GLY A 81 9.78 -3.54 -11.88
CA GLY A 81 11.09 -2.90 -11.97
C GLY A 81 11.11 -1.74 -12.98
N MET A 82 12.23 -1.01 -13.08
CA MET A 82 12.38 0.16 -13.95
C MET A 82 11.94 -0.10 -15.40
N GLY A 83 12.31 -1.26 -15.97
CA GLY A 83 11.90 -1.62 -17.33
C GLY A 83 10.38 -1.78 -17.49
N PHE A 84 9.67 -2.25 -16.44
CA PHE A 84 8.22 -2.30 -16.46
C PHE A 84 7.61 -0.89 -16.47
N ILE A 85 8.12 0.00 -15.61
CA ILE A 85 7.64 1.39 -15.47
C ILE A 85 7.83 2.15 -16.78
N GLU A 86 8.99 2.05 -17.39
CA GLU A 86 9.31 2.72 -18.66
C GLU A 86 8.36 2.31 -19.80
N ASN A 87 8.03 1.02 -19.87
CA ASN A 87 7.21 0.47 -20.96
C ASN A 87 5.70 0.47 -20.68
N ASN A 88 5.28 0.74 -19.43
CA ASN A 88 3.88 0.65 -19.00
C ASN A 88 3.40 1.91 -18.26
N LYS A 89 3.77 3.08 -18.73
CA LYS A 89 3.43 4.37 -18.09
C LYS A 89 1.94 4.53 -17.80
N ALA A 90 1.08 4.11 -18.73
CA ALA A 90 -0.37 4.17 -18.55
C ALA A 90 -0.86 3.25 -17.41
N LEU A 91 -0.28 2.08 -17.24
CA LEU A 91 -0.59 1.17 -16.13
C LEU A 91 -0.13 1.75 -14.79
N CYS A 92 1.02 2.43 -14.77
CA CYS A 92 1.52 3.10 -13.57
C CYS A 92 0.56 4.20 -13.08
N MET A 93 -0.22 4.83 -13.99
CA MET A 93 -1.26 5.79 -13.60
C MET A 93 -2.42 5.15 -12.81
N LEU A 94 -2.64 3.84 -12.93
CA LEU A 94 -3.62 3.13 -12.10
C LEU A 94 -3.22 3.16 -10.62
N SER A 95 -1.94 3.16 -10.31
CA SER A 95 -1.46 3.32 -8.94
C SER A 95 -1.81 4.69 -8.35
N VAL A 96 -1.76 5.76 -9.17
CA VAL A 96 -2.22 7.11 -8.78
C VAL A 96 -3.71 7.10 -8.49
N LEU A 97 -4.51 6.44 -9.35
CA LEU A 97 -5.95 6.32 -9.17
C LEU A 97 -6.30 5.58 -7.88
N ILE A 98 -5.67 4.42 -7.63
CA ILE A 98 -5.83 3.65 -6.39
C ILE A 98 -5.50 4.52 -5.17
N ASN A 99 -4.36 5.20 -5.17
CA ASN A 99 -3.94 6.06 -4.07
C ASN A 99 -4.95 7.17 -3.80
N THR A 100 -5.46 7.82 -4.85
CA THR A 100 -6.45 8.90 -4.73
C THR A 100 -7.75 8.38 -4.14
N HIS A 101 -8.30 7.28 -4.66
CA HIS A 101 -9.54 6.69 -4.16
C HIS A 101 -9.39 6.20 -2.71
N MET A 102 -8.30 5.51 -2.38
CA MET A 102 -8.05 5.02 -1.02
C MET A 102 -7.90 6.15 -0.01
N LEU A 103 -7.19 7.24 -0.37
CA LEU A 103 -7.04 8.40 0.50
C LEU A 103 -8.39 9.11 0.75
N GLN A 104 -9.20 9.26 -0.31
CA GLN A 104 -10.54 9.83 -0.18
C GLN A 104 -11.45 8.95 0.69
N ALA A 105 -11.43 7.64 0.46
CA ALA A 105 -12.24 6.68 1.23
C ALA A 105 -11.82 6.66 2.71
N ALA A 106 -10.52 6.66 3.02
CA ALA A 106 -10.01 6.72 4.38
C ALA A 106 -10.45 8.02 5.08
N LYS A 107 -10.38 9.17 4.38
CA LYS A 107 -10.86 10.46 4.90
C LYS A 107 -12.36 10.45 5.18
N GLN A 108 -13.16 9.89 4.27
CA GLN A 108 -14.62 9.77 4.45
C GLN A 108 -14.98 8.86 5.62
N ALA A 109 -14.21 7.78 5.84
CA ALA A 109 -14.34 6.89 6.99
C ALA A 109 -13.87 7.52 8.31
N LYS A 110 -13.35 8.76 8.29
CA LYS A 110 -12.75 9.46 9.44
C LYS A 110 -11.54 8.72 10.02
N GLY A 111 -10.78 8.05 9.17
CA GLY A 111 -9.53 7.40 9.56
C GLY A 111 -8.51 8.42 10.10
N GLU A 112 -7.83 8.04 11.16
CA GLU A 112 -6.84 8.88 11.84
C GLU A 112 -5.47 8.86 11.16
N ARG A 113 -5.11 7.76 10.48
CA ARG A 113 -3.81 7.58 9.86
C ARG A 113 -3.91 6.94 8.48
N PHE A 114 -3.13 7.47 7.57
CA PHE A 114 -2.97 6.92 6.23
C PHE A 114 -1.48 6.81 5.91
N PHE A 115 -0.99 5.57 5.74
CA PHE A 115 0.36 5.30 5.27
C PHE A 115 0.36 5.14 3.76
N TYR A 116 1.23 5.89 3.11
CA TYR A 116 1.49 5.82 1.67
C TYR A 116 2.91 5.32 1.41
N ALA A 117 3.02 4.23 0.65
CA ALA A 117 4.32 3.76 0.19
C ALA A 117 4.80 4.63 -0.98
N SER A 118 5.81 5.46 -0.73
CA SER A 118 6.46 6.29 -1.74
C SER A 118 7.47 5.48 -2.56
N SER A 119 8.36 6.14 -3.27
CA SER A 119 9.34 5.51 -4.15
C SER A 119 10.74 6.11 -3.94
N ALA A 120 11.77 5.29 -4.10
CA ALA A 120 13.15 5.77 -4.17
C ALA A 120 13.42 6.71 -5.36
N CYS A 121 12.53 6.70 -6.36
CA CYS A 121 12.61 7.61 -7.51
C CYS A 121 12.35 9.08 -7.17
N VAL A 122 11.94 9.41 -5.93
CA VAL A 122 11.83 10.82 -5.49
C VAL A 122 13.18 11.45 -5.20
N TYR A 123 14.23 10.65 -5.01
CA TYR A 123 15.57 11.17 -4.75
C TYR A 123 16.26 11.61 -6.02
N ASN A 124 17.04 12.67 -5.90
CA ASN A 124 17.79 13.24 -7.03
C ASN A 124 18.68 12.20 -7.71
N ALA A 125 18.49 11.99 -9.02
CA ALA A 125 19.24 11.03 -9.81
C ALA A 125 20.74 11.32 -9.83
N ASP A 126 21.15 12.60 -9.84
CA ASP A 126 22.56 13.00 -9.86
C ASP A 126 23.35 12.53 -8.63
N LYS A 127 22.67 12.32 -7.51
CA LYS A 127 23.26 11.74 -6.28
C LYS A 127 23.38 10.22 -6.32
N GLN A 128 22.84 9.57 -7.34
CA GLN A 128 22.82 8.12 -7.49
C GLN A 128 23.74 7.61 -8.62
N ILE A 129 24.49 8.49 -9.28
CA ILE A 129 25.33 8.16 -10.44
C ILE A 129 26.74 7.72 -10.02
N SER A 130 27.22 8.15 -8.84
CA SER A 130 28.57 7.82 -8.38
C SER A 130 28.70 6.35 -7.97
N GLU A 131 29.82 5.71 -8.36
CA GLU A 131 30.19 4.38 -7.87
C GLU A 131 30.52 4.39 -6.35
N ASP A 132 30.86 5.56 -5.80
CA ASP A 132 31.00 5.77 -4.36
C ASP A 132 29.61 5.90 -3.74
N VAL A 133 29.16 4.83 -3.10
CA VAL A 133 27.83 4.76 -2.48
C VAL A 133 27.76 5.72 -1.29
N VAL A 134 27.24 6.91 -1.53
CA VAL A 134 26.81 7.83 -0.46
C VAL A 134 25.37 7.51 -0.11
N ALA A 135 25.11 7.20 1.15
CA ALA A 135 23.74 6.93 1.61
C ALA A 135 22.85 8.17 1.42
N LEU A 136 21.71 7.99 0.76
CA LEU A 136 20.70 9.04 0.57
C LEU A 136 20.07 9.42 1.92
N LYS A 137 19.78 10.69 2.09
CA LYS A 137 19.10 11.27 3.26
C LYS A 137 17.74 11.85 2.84
N GLU A 138 16.85 12.05 3.80
CA GLU A 138 15.52 12.64 3.55
C GLU A 138 15.60 14.00 2.82
N GLU A 139 16.61 14.81 3.13
CA GLU A 139 16.87 16.11 2.47
C GLU A 139 17.27 15.98 0.99
N ASP A 140 17.64 14.78 0.53
CA ASP A 140 18.03 14.51 -0.85
C ASP A 140 16.85 14.24 -1.77
N ALA A 141 15.63 14.23 -1.22
CA ALA A 141 14.42 13.98 -1.99
C ALA A 141 14.03 15.12 -2.94
N TYR A 142 14.58 16.34 -2.72
CA TYR A 142 14.24 17.52 -3.50
C TYR A 142 15.47 18.41 -3.76
N PRO A 143 15.53 19.14 -4.91
CA PRO A 143 14.72 18.91 -6.12
C PRO A 143 15.13 17.61 -6.80
N GLY A 144 14.13 16.83 -7.23
CA GLY A 144 14.31 15.62 -8.04
C GLY A 144 14.40 15.98 -9.51
#